data_1cf989d94e4f42ac5ee4ba75afd9b05e
#
_entry.id   1cf989d94e4f42ac5ee4ba75afd9b05e
#
_cell.length_a   1.000
_cell.length_b   1.000
_cell.length_c   1.000
_cell.angle_alpha   90.00
_cell.angle_beta   90.00
_cell.angle_gamma   90.00
#
_symmetry.space_group_name_H-M   'P 1'
#
loop_
_entity.id
_entity.type
_entity.pdbx_description
1 polymer ?
#
loop_
_entity_poly.entity_id
_entity_poly.type
_entity_poly.pdbx_seq_one_letter_code
_entity_poly.pdbx_strand_id
1 'polypeptide(L)'
;MRFIRLSVLVDAANILKPALARGELRSIGATTLNEYQKYFEKDKALERRFQTVMVDEPDELSAISILRGLKERYENHHKVRIQDDACIAAVKLSERYISDRFLPDKAIDLMDEAAAKLRMERDSVPEELDEITRKLKQLEIEREAIKRENDTDKIAQLDKDIAELRDQESSFRAKWESEKGLVNKIQQDKQQIEQLKFEAERAEREGNYERVAEIRYGKLKQLYDDIKSIQNQLKSTQDGNAMIREEVTADDIAEVVSRWTGIPVTRMMQSER
;
A
#
# COMPACT_ATOMS: atom_id res chain seq x y z
N MET A 1 -24.96 2.63 -12.45
CA MET A 1 -25.19 4.03 -12.09
C MET A 1 -24.06 4.84 -12.70
N ARG A 2 -24.32 5.82 -13.56
CA ARG A 2 -23.26 6.64 -14.17
C ARG A 2 -23.08 7.91 -13.34
N PHE A 3 -21.94 8.08 -12.70
CA PHE A 3 -21.55 9.35 -12.09
C PHE A 3 -21.08 10.31 -13.18
N ILE A 4 -21.72 11.45 -13.30
CA ILE A 4 -21.33 12.51 -14.25
C ILE A 4 -20.76 13.66 -13.42
N ARG A 5 -19.50 14.03 -13.69
CA ARG A 5 -18.87 15.21 -13.07
C ARG A 5 -19.61 16.48 -13.48
N LEU A 6 -19.95 17.33 -12.54
CA LEU A 6 -20.82 18.51 -12.73
C LEU A 6 -20.22 19.59 -13.65
N SER A 7 -18.90 19.65 -13.82
CA SER A 7 -18.26 20.59 -14.75
C SER A 7 -18.68 20.38 -16.21
N VAL A 8 -19.03 19.14 -16.58
CA VAL A 8 -19.59 18.78 -17.90
C VAL A 8 -21.09 19.02 -17.93
N LEU A 9 -21.76 19.13 -16.77
CA LEU A 9 -23.21 19.27 -16.64
C LEU A 9 -23.71 20.69 -16.91
N VAL A 10 -22.87 21.72 -16.80
CA VAL A 10 -23.35 23.12 -17.03
C VAL A 10 -23.72 23.32 -18.48
N ASP A 11 -22.97 22.80 -19.43
CA ASP A 11 -23.31 22.82 -20.84
C ASP A 11 -24.43 21.81 -21.19
N ALA A 12 -24.42 20.65 -20.58
CA ALA A 12 -25.44 19.62 -20.72
C ALA A 12 -26.73 19.93 -19.93
N ALA A 13 -26.69 20.82 -18.93
CA ALA A 13 -27.81 21.11 -18.05
C ALA A 13 -29.03 21.65 -18.86
N ASN A 14 -28.79 22.50 -19.85
CA ASN A 14 -29.85 23.02 -20.69
C ASN A 14 -30.54 21.93 -21.54
N ILE A 15 -29.81 20.90 -21.93
CA ILE A 15 -30.35 19.74 -22.67
C ILE A 15 -31.12 18.81 -21.71
N LEU A 16 -30.71 18.70 -20.46
CA LEU A 16 -31.31 17.80 -19.45
C LEU A 16 -32.52 18.41 -18.75
N LYS A 17 -32.62 19.75 -18.66
CA LYS A 17 -33.74 20.46 -18.00
C LYS A 17 -35.14 20.01 -18.46
N PRO A 18 -35.43 19.80 -19.74
CA PRO A 18 -36.77 19.34 -20.16
C PRO A 18 -37.08 17.91 -19.70
N ALA A 19 -36.10 16.99 -19.75
CA ALA A 19 -36.28 15.60 -19.36
C ALA A 19 -36.43 15.47 -17.83
N LEU A 20 -35.67 16.26 -17.06
CA LEU A 20 -35.83 16.39 -15.61
C LEU A 20 -37.18 16.98 -15.24
N ALA A 21 -37.68 17.95 -16.01
CA ALA A 21 -38.98 18.58 -15.75
C ALA A 21 -40.15 17.62 -15.96
N ARG A 22 -40.03 16.70 -16.91
CA ARG A 22 -41.05 15.69 -17.20
C ARG A 22 -40.95 14.44 -16.30
N GLY A 23 -39.92 14.38 -15.42
CA GLY A 23 -39.71 13.21 -14.60
C GLY A 23 -39.19 11.98 -15.34
N GLU A 24 -38.78 12.14 -16.60
CA GLU A 24 -38.27 11.06 -17.45
C GLU A 24 -36.84 10.61 -17.01
N LEU A 25 -36.12 11.53 -16.39
CA LEU A 25 -34.74 11.30 -15.94
C LEU A 25 -34.65 11.33 -14.41
N ARG A 26 -34.21 10.23 -13.84
CA ARG A 26 -33.82 10.15 -12.41
C ARG A 26 -32.30 10.21 -12.32
N SER A 27 -31.77 11.23 -11.68
CA SER A 27 -30.33 11.45 -11.58
C SER A 27 -29.91 11.76 -10.14
N ILE A 28 -28.72 11.27 -9.79
CA ILE A 28 -28.00 11.62 -8.56
C ILE A 28 -26.71 12.27 -9.03
N GLY A 29 -26.46 13.50 -8.58
CA GLY A 29 -25.25 14.26 -8.86
C GLY A 29 -24.43 14.45 -7.58
N ALA A 30 -23.11 14.45 -7.72
CA ALA A 30 -22.20 14.82 -6.66
C ALA A 30 -21.36 16.02 -7.09
N THR A 31 -21.17 16.97 -6.19
CA THR A 31 -20.42 18.20 -6.42
C THR A 31 -19.81 18.73 -5.12
N THR A 32 -18.90 19.67 -5.23
CA THR A 32 -18.38 20.40 -4.07
C THR A 32 -19.30 21.56 -3.69
N LEU A 33 -19.24 22.01 -2.42
CA LEU A 33 -20.01 23.18 -1.97
C LEU A 33 -19.75 24.43 -2.82
N ASN A 34 -18.49 24.67 -3.18
CA ASN A 34 -18.09 25.80 -4.00
C ASN A 34 -18.69 25.72 -5.41
N GLU A 35 -18.69 24.55 -6.03
CA GLU A 35 -19.29 24.34 -7.35
C GLU A 35 -20.81 24.44 -7.29
N TYR A 36 -21.44 23.91 -6.22
CA TYR A 36 -22.87 24.04 -5.98
C TYR A 36 -23.29 25.50 -5.92
N GLN A 37 -22.64 26.30 -5.09
CA GLN A 37 -22.92 27.74 -4.95
C GLN A 37 -22.67 28.52 -6.24
N LYS A 38 -21.60 28.19 -6.94
CA LYS A 38 -21.20 28.90 -8.16
C LYS A 38 -22.13 28.63 -9.35
N TYR A 39 -22.60 27.40 -9.53
CA TYR A 39 -23.26 26.95 -10.72
C TYR A 39 -24.68 26.46 -10.49
N PHE A 40 -24.98 25.83 -9.36
CA PHE A 40 -26.27 25.19 -9.16
C PHE A 40 -27.29 26.09 -8.47
N GLU A 41 -26.88 26.72 -7.38
CA GLU A 41 -27.74 27.64 -6.60
C GLU A 41 -28.22 28.83 -7.42
N LYS A 42 -27.45 29.28 -8.42
CA LYS A 42 -27.83 30.37 -9.34
C LYS A 42 -28.89 29.95 -10.34
N ASP A 43 -29.05 28.68 -10.61
CA ASP A 43 -30.05 28.17 -11.57
C ASP A 43 -31.30 27.65 -10.83
N LYS A 44 -32.23 28.54 -10.55
CA LYS A 44 -33.50 28.22 -9.85
C LYS A 44 -34.29 27.08 -10.49
N ALA A 45 -34.04 26.77 -11.76
CA ALA A 45 -34.73 25.69 -12.45
C ALA A 45 -34.12 24.31 -12.06
N LEU A 46 -32.84 24.24 -11.78
CA LEU A 46 -32.17 23.05 -11.26
C LEU A 46 -32.42 22.90 -9.77
N GLU A 47 -32.26 23.97 -8.99
CA GLU A 47 -32.47 23.97 -7.53
C GLU A 47 -33.81 23.38 -7.12
N ARG A 48 -34.89 23.71 -7.83
CA ARG A 48 -36.24 23.16 -7.51
C ARG A 48 -36.45 21.70 -7.89
N ARG A 49 -35.52 21.08 -8.61
CA ARG A 49 -35.64 19.69 -9.11
C ARG A 49 -34.74 18.71 -8.45
N PHE A 50 -33.80 19.19 -7.64
CA PHE A 50 -32.89 18.36 -6.89
C PHE A 50 -33.02 18.65 -5.39
N GLN A 51 -33.07 17.59 -4.61
CA GLN A 51 -32.95 17.68 -3.16
C GLN A 51 -31.45 17.63 -2.81
N THR A 52 -30.98 18.60 -2.05
CA THR A 52 -29.62 18.60 -1.56
C THR A 52 -29.47 17.64 -0.38
N VAL A 53 -28.43 16.84 -0.42
CA VAL A 53 -28.01 15.95 0.66
C VAL A 53 -26.59 16.34 1.01
N MET A 54 -26.39 16.88 2.20
CA MET A 54 -25.05 17.17 2.71
C MET A 54 -24.38 15.87 3.10
N VAL A 55 -23.13 15.73 2.70
CA VAL A 55 -22.26 14.61 3.09
C VAL A 55 -21.11 15.19 3.89
N ASP A 56 -21.23 15.08 5.20
CA ASP A 56 -20.23 15.58 6.13
C ASP A 56 -19.05 14.61 6.23
N GLU A 57 -17.93 15.11 6.75
CA GLU A 57 -16.75 14.32 7.07
C GLU A 57 -17.10 13.28 8.15
N PRO A 58 -16.70 11.99 7.99
CA PRO A 58 -16.96 10.99 9.01
C PRO A 58 -16.15 11.26 10.29
N ASP A 59 -16.69 10.87 11.42
CA ASP A 59 -15.98 10.88 12.69
C ASP A 59 -14.82 9.86 12.70
N GLU A 60 -13.91 9.98 13.67
CA GLU A 60 -12.71 9.14 13.81
C GLU A 60 -13.06 7.64 13.78
N LEU A 61 -14.07 7.21 14.55
CA LEU A 61 -14.46 5.79 14.62
C LEU A 61 -15.02 5.26 13.31
N SER A 62 -15.84 6.07 12.64
CA SER A 62 -16.38 5.72 11.32
C SER A 62 -15.26 5.67 10.26
N ALA A 63 -14.32 6.61 10.30
CA ALA A 63 -13.16 6.62 9.39
C ALA A 63 -12.28 5.38 9.59
N ILE A 64 -11.99 4.97 10.82
CA ILE A 64 -11.25 3.73 11.12
C ILE A 64 -12.00 2.51 10.57
N SER A 65 -13.32 2.47 10.73
CA SER A 65 -14.14 1.36 10.22
C SER A 65 -14.10 1.30 8.68
N ILE A 66 -14.09 2.44 8.00
CA ILE A 66 -13.93 2.54 6.55
C ILE A 66 -12.56 2.00 6.12
N LEU A 67 -11.46 2.43 6.78
CA LEU A 67 -10.13 1.96 6.47
C LEU A 67 -9.99 0.44 6.67
N ARG A 68 -10.55 -0.10 7.76
CA ARG A 68 -10.61 -1.56 7.99
C ARG A 68 -11.34 -2.30 6.88
N GLY A 69 -12.43 -1.73 6.36
CA GLY A 69 -13.16 -2.28 5.22
C GLY A 69 -12.40 -2.24 3.90
N LEU A 70 -11.49 -1.28 3.73
CA LEU A 70 -10.66 -1.13 2.54
C LEU A 70 -9.33 -1.88 2.64
N LYS A 71 -8.87 -2.19 3.84
CA LYS A 71 -7.57 -2.78 4.17
C LYS A 71 -7.21 -3.96 3.26
N GLU A 72 -8.08 -4.95 3.13
CA GLU A 72 -7.82 -6.15 2.33
C GLU A 72 -7.54 -5.82 0.85
N ARG A 73 -8.21 -4.81 0.29
CA ARG A 73 -7.98 -4.37 -1.10
C ARG A 73 -6.60 -3.76 -1.29
N TYR A 74 -6.15 -2.94 -0.34
CA TYR A 74 -4.82 -2.32 -0.38
C TYR A 74 -3.72 -3.35 -0.12
N GLU A 75 -3.92 -4.26 0.84
CA GLU A 75 -3.01 -5.38 1.08
C GLU A 75 -2.80 -6.22 -0.19
N ASN A 76 -3.86 -6.51 -0.92
CA ASN A 76 -3.80 -7.28 -2.16
C ASN A 76 -3.15 -6.48 -3.31
N HIS A 77 -3.42 -5.17 -3.39
CA HIS A 77 -2.85 -4.32 -4.43
C HIS A 77 -1.35 -4.14 -4.26
N HIS A 78 -0.90 -3.79 -3.05
CA HIS A 78 0.51 -3.56 -2.75
C HIS A 78 1.26 -4.84 -2.37
N LYS A 79 0.55 -5.94 -2.13
CA LYS A 79 1.11 -7.23 -1.70
C LYS A 79 1.90 -7.12 -0.38
N VAL A 80 1.41 -6.30 0.53
CA VAL A 80 1.93 -6.11 1.87
C VAL A 80 0.81 -6.33 2.88
N ARG A 81 1.14 -6.56 4.13
CA ARG A 81 0.18 -6.62 5.22
C ARG A 81 0.10 -5.25 5.90
N ILE A 82 -1.11 -4.83 6.29
CA ILE A 82 -1.32 -3.58 7.01
C ILE A 82 -1.78 -3.93 8.43
N GLN A 83 -1.07 -3.48 9.45
CA GLN A 83 -1.48 -3.68 10.83
C GLN A 83 -2.71 -2.83 11.16
N ASP A 84 -3.52 -3.27 12.13
CA ASP A 84 -4.69 -2.49 12.56
C ASP A 84 -4.29 -1.15 13.17
N ASP A 85 -3.19 -1.15 13.92
CA ASP A 85 -2.61 0.06 14.51
C ASP A 85 -2.19 1.08 13.44
N ALA A 86 -1.77 0.63 12.26
CA ALA A 86 -1.49 1.52 11.12
C ALA A 86 -2.76 2.21 10.61
N CYS A 87 -3.90 1.50 10.55
CA CYS A 87 -5.18 2.11 10.16
C CYS A 87 -5.62 3.16 11.19
N ILE A 88 -5.48 2.86 12.49
CA ILE A 88 -5.80 3.79 13.57
C ILE A 88 -4.87 5.02 13.51
N ALA A 89 -3.57 4.81 13.34
CA ALA A 89 -2.60 5.88 13.22
C ALA A 89 -2.85 6.76 11.99
N ALA A 90 -3.23 6.17 10.85
CA ALA A 90 -3.55 6.92 9.64
C ALA A 90 -4.70 7.92 9.86
N VAL A 91 -5.76 7.50 10.56
CA VAL A 91 -6.89 8.39 10.86
C VAL A 91 -6.45 9.47 11.86
N LYS A 92 -5.89 9.10 13.01
CA LYS A 92 -5.52 10.03 14.08
C LYS A 92 -4.48 11.06 13.64
N LEU A 93 -3.41 10.60 13.00
CA LEU A 93 -2.34 11.50 12.56
C LEU A 93 -2.79 12.39 11.41
N SER A 94 -3.62 11.89 10.47
CA SER A 94 -4.17 12.72 9.41
C SER A 94 -5.12 13.78 9.94
N GLU A 95 -5.98 13.45 10.88
CA GLU A 95 -6.91 14.40 11.50
C GLU A 95 -6.13 15.53 12.21
N ARG A 96 -5.07 15.17 12.94
CA ARG A 96 -4.31 16.09 13.76
C ARG A 96 -3.33 16.97 12.99
N TYR A 97 -2.70 16.44 11.95
CA TYR A 97 -1.57 17.12 11.29
C TYR A 97 -1.86 17.52 9.83
N ILE A 98 -2.93 17.03 9.21
CA ILE A 98 -3.30 17.34 7.82
C ILE A 98 -4.64 18.06 7.82
N SER A 99 -4.60 19.39 7.66
CA SER A 99 -5.78 20.25 7.72
C SER A 99 -6.37 20.63 6.35
N ASP A 100 -5.64 20.38 5.27
CA ASP A 100 -6.01 20.78 3.90
C ASP A 100 -6.82 19.70 3.15
N ARG A 101 -7.05 18.55 3.78
CA ARG A 101 -7.79 17.40 3.23
C ARG A 101 -8.77 16.86 4.26
N PHE A 102 -9.77 16.11 3.79
CA PHE A 102 -10.86 15.58 4.60
C PHE A 102 -10.74 14.07 4.82
N LEU A 103 -11.29 13.57 5.94
CA LEU A 103 -11.50 12.15 6.17
C LEU A 103 -12.64 11.64 5.28
N PRO A 104 -12.60 10.37 4.82
CA PRO A 104 -11.54 9.38 5.06
C PRO A 104 -10.36 9.48 4.09
N ASP A 105 -10.45 10.30 3.05
CA ASP A 105 -9.52 10.30 1.91
C ASP A 105 -8.06 10.52 2.35
N LYS A 106 -7.81 11.52 3.23
CA LYS A 106 -6.45 11.78 3.73
C LYS A 106 -5.82 10.58 4.46
N ALA A 107 -6.63 9.83 5.20
CA ALA A 107 -6.14 8.63 5.90
C ALA A 107 -5.92 7.45 4.94
N ILE A 108 -6.76 7.33 3.92
CA ILE A 108 -6.60 6.35 2.84
C ILE A 108 -5.32 6.63 2.06
N ASP A 109 -5.07 7.88 1.70
CA ASP A 109 -3.85 8.28 0.98
C ASP A 109 -2.59 7.94 1.78
N LEU A 110 -2.58 8.16 3.11
CA LEU A 110 -1.46 7.79 3.98
C LEU A 110 -1.22 6.28 4.00
N MET A 111 -2.29 5.50 4.09
CA MET A 111 -2.22 4.04 4.08
C MET A 111 -1.70 3.53 2.74
N ASP A 112 -2.16 4.10 1.64
CA ASP A 112 -1.73 3.77 0.27
C ASP A 112 -0.25 4.08 0.06
N GLU A 113 0.22 5.28 0.45
CA GLU A 113 1.62 5.69 0.30
C GLU A 113 2.55 4.86 1.19
N ALA A 114 2.17 4.56 2.44
CA ALA A 114 2.96 3.72 3.32
C ALA A 114 3.08 2.28 2.77
N ALA A 115 1.98 1.73 2.25
CA ALA A 115 1.97 0.41 1.62
C ALA A 115 2.81 0.38 0.33
N ALA A 116 2.73 1.43 -0.49
CA ALA A 116 3.54 1.57 -1.70
C ALA A 116 5.04 1.68 -1.37
N LYS A 117 5.41 2.46 -0.34
CA LYS A 117 6.78 2.58 0.14
C LYS A 117 7.33 1.23 0.59
N LEU A 118 6.60 0.53 1.45
CA LEU A 118 7.02 -0.79 1.94
C LEU A 118 7.19 -1.80 0.80
N ARG A 119 6.31 -1.77 -0.20
CA ARG A 119 6.46 -2.59 -1.41
C ARG A 119 7.76 -2.27 -2.14
N MET A 120 8.10 -0.99 -2.32
CA MET A 120 9.34 -0.59 -2.96
C MET A 120 10.56 -1.05 -2.17
N GLU A 121 10.54 -0.91 -0.85
CA GLU A 121 11.62 -1.38 0.04
C GLU A 121 11.81 -2.89 -0.08
N ARG A 122 10.72 -3.65 -0.08
CA ARG A 122 10.76 -5.12 -0.24
C ARG A 122 11.33 -5.56 -1.58
N ASP A 123 10.97 -4.86 -2.67
CA ASP A 123 11.39 -5.21 -4.03
C ASP A 123 12.83 -4.74 -4.33
N SER A 124 13.36 -3.80 -3.53
CA SER A 124 14.74 -3.30 -3.63
C SER A 124 15.74 -4.15 -2.84
N VAL A 125 17.01 -3.92 -3.13
CA VAL A 125 18.12 -4.54 -2.38
C VAL A 125 18.22 -3.86 -1.02
N PRO A 126 18.42 -4.61 0.09
CA PRO A 126 18.63 -4.01 1.40
C PRO A 126 19.81 -3.04 1.42
N GLU A 127 19.67 -1.96 2.19
CA GLU A 127 20.70 -0.91 2.28
C GLU A 127 22.06 -1.46 2.71
N GLU A 128 22.08 -2.37 3.67
CA GLU A 128 23.29 -3.03 4.15
C GLU A 128 24.03 -3.79 3.03
N LEU A 129 23.28 -4.49 2.16
CA LEU A 129 23.87 -5.22 1.04
C LEU A 129 24.36 -4.27 -0.05
N ASP A 130 23.67 -3.15 -0.30
CA ASP A 130 24.10 -2.13 -1.24
C ASP A 130 25.38 -1.43 -0.75
N GLU A 131 25.50 -1.13 0.55
CA GLU A 131 26.71 -0.57 1.15
C GLU A 131 27.92 -1.50 1.00
N ILE A 132 27.75 -2.79 1.30
CA ILE A 132 28.83 -3.79 1.15
C ILE A 132 29.24 -3.86 -0.33
N THR A 133 28.28 -3.89 -1.25
CA THR A 133 28.56 -3.94 -2.70
C THR A 133 29.29 -2.69 -3.18
N ARG A 134 28.95 -1.51 -2.67
CA ARG A 134 29.64 -0.24 -2.99
C ARG A 134 31.08 -0.23 -2.48
N LYS A 135 31.29 -0.63 -1.21
CA LYS A 135 32.63 -0.75 -0.62
C LYS A 135 33.49 -1.74 -1.39
N LEU A 136 32.93 -2.88 -1.75
CA LEU A 136 33.64 -3.89 -2.55
C LEU A 136 34.09 -3.32 -3.90
N LYS A 137 33.21 -2.64 -4.63
CA LYS A 137 33.59 -1.98 -5.89
C LYS A 137 34.66 -0.92 -5.70
N GLN A 138 34.59 -0.14 -4.63
CA GLN A 138 35.61 0.87 -4.31
C GLN A 138 36.99 0.23 -4.10
N LEU A 139 37.08 -0.84 -3.30
CA LEU A 139 38.34 -1.54 -3.06
C LEU A 139 38.86 -2.24 -4.31
N GLU A 140 37.98 -2.76 -5.15
CA GLU A 140 38.40 -3.34 -6.46
C GLU A 140 39.00 -2.29 -7.39
N ILE A 141 38.42 -1.08 -7.45
CA ILE A 141 38.97 0.04 -8.23
C ILE A 141 40.33 0.47 -7.66
N GLU A 142 40.44 0.61 -6.34
CA GLU A 142 41.68 0.97 -5.67
C GLU A 142 42.78 -0.06 -5.93
N ARG A 143 42.44 -1.36 -5.82
CA ARG A 143 43.36 -2.45 -6.15
C ARG A 143 43.92 -2.34 -7.60
N GLU A 144 43.05 -2.08 -8.58
CA GLU A 144 43.46 -1.93 -9.96
C GLU A 144 44.32 -0.67 -10.18
N ALA A 145 44.11 0.38 -9.42
CA ALA A 145 44.97 1.59 -9.47
C ALA A 145 46.36 1.30 -8.89
N ILE A 146 46.45 0.64 -7.73
CA ILE A 146 47.71 0.31 -7.03
C ILE A 146 48.54 -0.76 -7.80
N LYS A 147 47.89 -1.65 -8.53
CA LYS A 147 48.61 -2.59 -9.43
C LYS A 147 49.55 -1.88 -10.40
N ARG A 148 49.22 -0.65 -10.82
CA ARG A 148 50.06 0.14 -11.70
C ARG A 148 51.27 0.73 -11.00
N GLU A 149 51.23 0.84 -9.68
CA GLU A 149 52.31 1.38 -8.84
C GLU A 149 53.24 0.29 -8.30
N ASN A 150 52.94 -0.99 -8.54
CA ASN A 150 53.68 -2.19 -8.09
C ASN A 150 53.90 -2.30 -6.56
N ASP A 151 52.97 -1.76 -5.73
CA ASP A 151 53.02 -1.88 -4.28
C ASP A 151 52.40 -3.23 -3.85
N THR A 152 53.24 -4.26 -3.75
CA THR A 152 52.81 -5.65 -3.47
C THR A 152 52.19 -5.82 -2.11
N ASP A 153 52.62 -5.07 -1.10
CA ASP A 153 52.13 -5.22 0.28
C ASP A 153 50.70 -4.65 0.43
N LYS A 154 50.45 -3.50 -0.22
CA LYS A 154 49.10 -2.93 -0.26
C LYS A 154 48.13 -3.79 -1.08
N ILE A 155 48.59 -4.35 -2.18
CA ILE A 155 47.76 -5.26 -3.00
C ILE A 155 47.36 -6.47 -2.19
N ALA A 156 48.28 -7.09 -1.41
CA ALA A 156 47.98 -8.25 -0.59
C ALA A 156 46.95 -7.92 0.53
N GLN A 157 47.04 -6.73 1.12
CA GLN A 157 46.06 -6.27 2.12
C GLN A 157 44.71 -6.07 1.48
N LEU A 158 44.62 -5.36 0.34
CA LEU A 158 43.36 -5.13 -0.38
C LEU A 158 42.72 -6.44 -0.85
N ASP A 159 43.50 -7.39 -1.33
CA ASP A 159 42.97 -8.70 -1.73
C ASP A 159 42.34 -9.45 -0.54
N LYS A 160 42.89 -9.31 0.67
CA LYS A 160 42.33 -9.87 1.89
C LYS A 160 41.02 -9.18 2.25
N ASP A 161 41.00 -7.84 2.26
CA ASP A 161 39.81 -7.06 2.59
C ASP A 161 38.68 -7.30 1.57
N ILE A 162 39.00 -7.41 0.29
CA ILE A 162 38.06 -7.78 -0.77
C ILE A 162 37.50 -9.18 -0.58
N ALA A 163 38.35 -10.16 -0.20
CA ALA A 163 37.88 -11.52 0.05
C ALA A 163 36.91 -11.58 1.23
N GLU A 164 37.23 -10.91 2.35
CA GLU A 164 36.34 -10.84 3.53
C GLU A 164 34.99 -10.17 3.19
N LEU A 165 35.00 -9.05 2.43
CA LEU A 165 33.78 -8.38 2.01
C LEU A 165 32.96 -9.21 1.01
N ARG A 166 33.59 -9.97 0.13
CA ARG A 166 32.89 -10.87 -0.80
C ARG A 166 32.19 -12.02 -0.06
N ASP A 167 32.83 -12.58 0.96
CA ASP A 167 32.21 -13.62 1.77
C ASP A 167 31.02 -13.07 2.55
N GLN A 168 31.12 -11.84 3.09
CA GLN A 168 30.02 -11.14 3.71
C GLN A 168 28.88 -10.88 2.72
N GLU A 169 29.18 -10.27 1.55
CA GLU A 169 28.20 -10.02 0.49
C GLU A 169 27.45 -11.30 0.10
N SER A 170 28.19 -12.38 -0.14
CA SER A 170 27.63 -13.68 -0.53
C SER A 170 26.67 -14.23 0.54
N SER A 171 27.05 -14.16 1.81
CA SER A 171 26.23 -14.59 2.93
C SER A 171 24.95 -13.75 3.06
N PHE A 172 25.06 -12.42 3.01
CA PHE A 172 23.92 -11.51 3.07
C PHE A 172 22.98 -11.70 1.87
N ARG A 173 23.54 -11.83 0.68
CA ARG A 173 22.78 -12.07 -0.55
C ARG A 173 22.00 -13.36 -0.50
N ALA A 174 22.62 -14.45 -0.06
CA ALA A 174 21.97 -15.76 0.07
C ALA A 174 20.81 -15.72 1.07
N LYS A 175 21.00 -15.03 2.22
CA LYS A 175 19.93 -14.83 3.20
C LYS A 175 18.77 -14.02 2.63
N TRP A 176 19.06 -12.89 2.00
CA TRP A 176 18.06 -12.03 1.35
C TRP A 176 17.29 -12.77 0.25
N GLU A 177 17.97 -13.50 -0.64
CA GLU A 177 17.32 -14.27 -1.71
C GLU A 177 16.42 -15.38 -1.14
N SER A 178 16.84 -16.03 -0.05
CA SER A 178 16.02 -17.01 0.66
C SER A 178 14.75 -16.39 1.24
N GLU A 179 14.86 -15.26 1.97
CA GLU A 179 13.70 -14.55 2.52
C GLU A 179 12.78 -14.08 1.39
N LYS A 180 13.34 -13.47 0.34
CA LYS A 180 12.58 -12.99 -0.83
C LYS A 180 11.84 -14.14 -1.54
N GLY A 181 12.46 -15.31 -1.63
CA GLY A 181 11.82 -16.50 -2.18
C GLY A 181 10.59 -16.93 -1.39
N LEU A 182 10.68 -16.96 -0.06
CA LEU A 182 9.55 -17.29 0.82
C LEU A 182 8.42 -16.26 0.71
N VAL A 183 8.76 -14.98 0.71
CA VAL A 183 7.79 -13.88 0.56
C VAL A 183 7.07 -13.96 -0.79
N ASN A 184 7.80 -14.17 -1.88
CA ASN A 184 7.21 -14.32 -3.20
C ASN A 184 6.27 -15.53 -3.29
N LYS A 185 6.59 -16.63 -2.62
CA LYS A 185 5.72 -17.81 -2.56
C LYS A 185 4.42 -17.52 -1.83
N ILE A 186 4.49 -16.85 -0.67
CA ILE A 186 3.29 -16.38 0.05
C ILE A 186 2.40 -15.51 -0.86
N GLN A 187 3.01 -14.62 -1.65
CA GLN A 187 2.25 -13.76 -2.58
C GLN A 187 1.59 -14.53 -3.71
N GLN A 188 2.28 -15.51 -4.28
CA GLN A 188 1.70 -16.39 -5.31
C GLN A 188 0.52 -17.18 -4.75
N ASP A 189 0.65 -17.74 -3.56
CA ASP A 189 -0.41 -18.51 -2.92
C ASP A 189 -1.63 -17.62 -2.60
N LYS A 190 -1.42 -16.38 -2.13
CA LYS A 190 -2.49 -15.39 -1.93
C LYS A 190 -3.22 -15.06 -3.25
N GLN A 191 -2.49 -14.87 -4.35
CA GLN A 191 -3.11 -14.63 -5.66
C GLN A 191 -3.95 -15.82 -6.13
N GLN A 192 -3.46 -17.05 -5.89
CA GLN A 192 -4.22 -18.25 -6.21
C GLN A 192 -5.49 -18.36 -5.36
N ILE A 193 -5.43 -18.00 -4.08
CA ILE A 193 -6.60 -17.95 -3.20
C ILE A 193 -7.66 -17.01 -3.76
N GLU A 194 -7.29 -15.81 -4.22
CA GLU A 194 -8.23 -14.86 -4.81
C GLU A 194 -8.88 -15.41 -6.09
N GLN A 195 -8.07 -15.97 -6.96
CA GLN A 195 -8.58 -16.61 -8.19
C GLN A 195 -9.57 -17.74 -7.87
N LEU A 196 -9.24 -18.59 -6.90
CA LEU A 196 -10.10 -19.68 -6.47
C LEU A 196 -11.38 -19.19 -5.76
N LYS A 197 -11.32 -18.12 -4.98
CA LYS A 197 -12.52 -17.47 -4.40
C LYS A 197 -13.44 -16.98 -5.51
N PHE A 198 -12.91 -16.29 -6.51
CA PHE A 198 -13.69 -15.82 -7.65
C PHE A 198 -14.30 -16.98 -8.48
N GLU A 199 -13.52 -18.06 -8.67
CA GLU A 199 -14.01 -19.28 -9.33
C GLU A 199 -15.14 -19.94 -8.53
N ALA A 200 -15.01 -20.01 -7.20
CA ALA A 200 -16.03 -20.55 -6.32
C ALA A 200 -17.33 -19.73 -6.37
N GLU A 201 -17.25 -18.41 -6.35
CA GLU A 201 -18.43 -17.53 -6.50
C GLU A 201 -19.11 -17.71 -7.85
N ARG A 202 -18.33 -17.88 -8.91
CA ARG A 202 -18.87 -18.15 -10.25
C ARG A 202 -19.57 -19.51 -10.30
N ALA A 203 -18.93 -20.56 -9.79
CA ALA A 203 -19.51 -21.89 -9.70
C ALA A 203 -20.80 -21.92 -8.85
N GLU A 204 -20.87 -21.14 -7.78
CA GLU A 204 -22.04 -20.99 -6.93
C GLU A 204 -23.21 -20.34 -7.69
N ARG A 205 -22.96 -19.30 -8.50
CA ARG A 205 -23.97 -18.68 -9.38
C ARG A 205 -24.46 -19.63 -10.49
N GLU A 206 -23.60 -20.53 -10.95
CA GLU A 206 -23.92 -21.56 -11.95
C GLU A 206 -24.59 -22.80 -11.33
N GLY A 207 -24.73 -22.86 -9.99
CA GLY A 207 -25.35 -23.98 -9.25
C GLY A 207 -24.47 -25.22 -9.14
N ASN A 208 -23.17 -25.12 -9.44
CA ASN A 208 -22.22 -26.23 -9.35
C ASN A 208 -21.62 -26.34 -7.95
N TYR A 209 -22.40 -26.87 -7.00
CA TYR A 209 -22.02 -26.99 -5.60
C TYR A 209 -20.88 -28.00 -5.35
N GLU A 210 -20.72 -28.98 -6.22
CA GLU A 210 -19.60 -29.94 -6.12
C GLU A 210 -18.27 -29.23 -6.33
N ARG A 211 -18.17 -28.36 -7.33
CA ARG A 211 -16.99 -27.55 -7.61
C ARG A 211 -16.72 -26.55 -6.49
N VAL A 212 -17.76 -25.94 -5.92
CA VAL A 212 -17.64 -25.05 -4.77
C VAL A 212 -17.05 -25.78 -3.57
N ALA A 213 -17.52 -26.99 -3.28
CA ALA A 213 -17.02 -27.80 -2.17
C ALA A 213 -15.55 -28.21 -2.38
N GLU A 214 -15.18 -28.66 -3.59
CA GLU A 214 -13.78 -28.98 -3.92
C GLU A 214 -12.85 -27.78 -3.69
N ILE A 215 -13.26 -26.58 -4.13
CA ILE A 215 -12.45 -25.38 -4.00
C ILE A 215 -12.37 -24.96 -2.53
N ARG A 216 -13.50 -24.83 -1.83
CA ARG A 216 -13.54 -24.28 -0.46
C ARG A 216 -12.91 -25.21 0.56
N TYR A 217 -13.19 -26.51 0.50
CA TYR A 217 -12.72 -27.48 1.50
C TYR A 217 -11.43 -28.19 1.12
N GLY A 218 -11.09 -28.23 -0.18
CA GLY A 218 -9.85 -28.82 -0.67
C GLY A 218 -8.76 -27.77 -0.89
N LYS A 219 -8.83 -27.08 -2.03
CA LYS A 219 -7.74 -26.22 -2.53
C LYS A 219 -7.46 -25.01 -1.65
N LEU A 220 -8.50 -24.28 -1.19
CA LEU A 220 -8.31 -23.12 -0.35
C LEU A 220 -7.70 -23.49 1.00
N LYS A 221 -8.16 -24.58 1.62
CA LYS A 221 -7.61 -25.03 2.89
C LYS A 221 -6.13 -25.37 2.77
N GLN A 222 -5.74 -26.09 1.72
CA GLN A 222 -4.35 -26.45 1.46
C GLN A 222 -3.47 -25.21 1.31
N LEU A 223 -3.90 -24.21 0.51
CA LEU A 223 -3.14 -22.97 0.34
C LEU A 223 -3.01 -22.17 1.63
N TYR A 224 -4.05 -22.14 2.49
CA TYR A 224 -3.93 -21.49 3.79
C TYR A 224 -2.95 -22.20 4.72
N ASP A 225 -2.93 -23.52 4.72
CA ASP A 225 -1.98 -24.32 5.49
C ASP A 225 -0.53 -24.13 4.99
N ASP A 226 -0.35 -24.06 3.66
CA ASP A 226 0.94 -23.79 3.03
C ASP A 226 1.46 -22.38 3.40
N ILE A 227 0.62 -21.35 3.30
CA ILE A 227 0.98 -19.98 3.72
C ILE A 227 1.39 -19.96 5.18
N LYS A 228 0.64 -20.61 6.06
CA LYS A 228 0.96 -20.66 7.49
C LYS A 228 2.30 -21.35 7.77
N SER A 229 2.59 -22.43 7.04
CA SER A 229 3.87 -23.13 7.12
C SER A 229 5.04 -22.23 6.69
N ILE A 230 4.89 -21.54 5.55
CA ILE A 230 5.92 -20.64 5.02
C ILE A 230 6.12 -19.43 5.95
N GLN A 231 5.05 -18.88 6.54
CA GLN A 231 5.16 -17.80 7.53
C GLN A 231 5.92 -18.23 8.79
N ASN A 232 5.73 -19.47 9.24
CA ASN A 232 6.50 -20.01 10.37
C ASN A 232 7.98 -20.18 9.99
N GLN A 233 8.27 -20.66 8.78
CA GLN A 233 9.65 -20.75 8.27
C GLN A 233 10.30 -19.37 8.19
N LEU A 234 9.59 -18.37 7.67
CA LEU A 234 10.08 -17.00 7.57
C LEU A 234 10.43 -16.45 8.97
N LYS A 235 9.52 -16.60 9.93
CA LYS A 235 9.78 -16.20 11.32
C LYS A 235 11.00 -16.87 11.93
N SER A 236 11.19 -18.17 11.70
CA SER A 236 12.36 -18.89 12.20
C SER A 236 13.67 -18.48 11.52
N THR A 237 13.62 -18.03 10.28
CA THR A 237 14.80 -17.55 9.53
C THR A 237 15.17 -16.13 9.93
N GLN A 238 14.19 -15.31 10.31
CA GLN A 238 14.39 -13.91 10.64
C GLN A 238 14.97 -13.65 12.04
N ASP A 239 14.93 -14.58 12.96
CA ASP A 239 15.50 -14.63 14.33
C ASP A 239 16.09 -13.29 14.87
N GLY A 240 15.24 -12.23 14.88
CA GLY A 240 15.57 -10.89 15.38
C GLY A 240 16.13 -9.88 14.36
N ASN A 241 16.54 -10.30 13.16
CA ASN A 241 17.04 -9.41 12.09
C ASN A 241 16.36 -9.72 10.76
N ALA A 242 15.12 -9.30 10.62
CA ALA A 242 14.38 -9.39 9.36
C ALA A 242 15.01 -8.45 8.31
N MET A 243 15.46 -8.99 7.18
CA MET A 243 15.92 -8.19 6.04
C MET A 243 14.77 -7.64 5.20
N ILE A 244 13.64 -8.33 5.24
CA ILE A 244 12.45 -7.96 4.48
C ILE A 244 11.30 -7.73 5.45
N ARG A 245 10.77 -6.50 5.46
CA ARG A 245 9.57 -6.12 6.20
C ARG A 245 8.34 -6.36 5.32
N GLU A 246 7.31 -6.97 5.90
CA GLU A 246 6.07 -7.29 5.18
C GLU A 246 4.85 -6.54 5.70
N GLU A 247 4.97 -5.89 6.85
CA GLU A 247 3.85 -5.27 7.55
C GLU A 247 4.04 -3.76 7.66
N VAL A 248 3.01 -3.02 7.24
CA VAL A 248 2.90 -1.58 7.47
C VAL A 248 2.48 -1.35 8.92
N THR A 249 3.27 -0.57 9.63
CA THR A 249 3.08 -0.23 11.05
C THR A 249 2.62 1.22 11.23
N ALA A 250 2.27 1.58 12.46
CA ALA A 250 1.97 2.97 12.84
C ALA A 250 3.17 3.91 12.59
N ASP A 251 4.39 3.41 12.76
CA ASP A 251 5.62 4.19 12.52
C ASP A 251 5.80 4.54 11.04
N ASP A 252 5.46 3.62 10.13
CA ASP A 252 5.49 3.89 8.68
C ASP A 252 4.50 5.00 8.30
N ILE A 253 3.32 4.98 8.89
CA ILE A 253 2.32 6.05 8.70
C ILE A 253 2.86 7.39 9.24
N ALA A 254 3.43 7.39 10.45
CA ALA A 254 4.01 8.60 11.05
C ALA A 254 5.14 9.18 10.19
N GLU A 255 5.94 8.32 9.56
CA GLU A 255 7.00 8.75 8.64
C GLU A 255 6.44 9.43 7.38
N VAL A 256 5.36 8.89 6.80
CA VAL A 256 4.68 9.52 5.66
C VAL A 256 4.11 10.87 6.05
N VAL A 257 3.42 10.97 7.20
CA VAL A 257 2.90 12.24 7.72
C VAL A 257 4.02 13.25 7.96
N SER A 258 5.15 12.81 8.53
CA SER A 258 6.33 13.67 8.73
C SER A 258 6.86 14.23 7.41
N ARG A 259 6.86 13.42 6.35
CA ARG A 259 7.28 13.85 5.01
C ARG A 259 6.34 14.89 4.42
N TRP A 260 5.04 14.72 4.59
CA TRP A 260 4.03 15.65 4.06
C TRP A 260 4.00 16.97 4.82
N THR A 261 4.15 16.92 6.14
CA THR A 261 3.99 18.09 7.01
C THR A 261 5.30 18.77 7.38
N GLY A 262 6.44 18.08 7.25
CA GLY A 262 7.74 18.54 7.73
C GLY A 262 7.91 18.45 9.26
N ILE A 263 6.94 17.84 9.99
CA ILE A 263 7.01 17.68 11.44
C ILE A 263 7.77 16.39 11.79
N PRO A 264 8.80 16.43 12.66
CA PRO A 264 9.56 15.24 13.02
C PRO A 264 8.69 14.17 13.70
N VAL A 265 8.87 12.88 13.33
CA VAL A 265 8.15 11.72 13.88
C VAL A 265 8.23 11.65 15.40
N THR A 266 9.39 11.98 15.98
CA THR A 266 9.60 11.98 17.43
C THR A 266 8.63 12.88 18.20
N ARG A 267 8.19 13.99 17.61
CA ARG A 267 7.19 14.87 18.20
C ARG A 267 5.77 14.30 18.11
N MET A 268 5.48 13.55 17.05
CA MET A 268 4.18 12.93 16.84
C MET A 268 3.94 11.81 17.85
N MET A 269 4.93 10.94 18.05
CA MET A 269 4.85 9.81 18.96
C MET A 269 4.90 10.18 20.45
N GLN A 270 5.51 11.31 20.82
CA GLN A 270 5.54 11.78 22.21
C GLN A 270 4.22 12.33 22.72
N SER A 271 3.32 12.74 21.84
CA SER A 271 2.03 13.32 22.24
C SER A 271 0.94 12.29 22.50
N GLU A 272 1.22 11.01 22.30
CA GLU A 272 0.30 9.89 22.62
C GLU A 272 0.57 9.25 24.00
N ARG A 273 1.57 9.72 24.74
CA ARG A 273 1.82 9.40 26.15
C ARG A 273 1.32 10.53 27.05
#